data_7cb655f62192603cfce0c0014799afb1
#
_entry.id   7cb655f62192603cfce0c0014799afb1
#
_cell.length_a   1.000
_cell.length_b   1.000
_cell.length_c   1.000
_cell.angle_alpha   90.00
_cell.angle_beta   90.00
_cell.angle_gamma   90.00
#
_symmetry.space_group_name_H-M   'P 1'
#
loop_
_entity.id
_entity.type
_entity.pdbx_description
1 polymer ?
#
loop_
_entity_poly.entity_id
_entity_poly.type
_entity_poly.pdbx_seq_one_letter_code
_entity_poly.pdbx_strand_id
1 'polypeptide(L)'
;MKIAVDKKSINAVKPNNEYVYLFDNEPLKDLLKLNMHCINYENCNYVDINLTNYDIDCIKKAKVTDKDYDVLPKKKNYKYAIIVPNYNNDRGNYKGKSFLRNCIDSILNQTYKDFELIIVDDMSTDTSIETIKSYKDKRIHLIQNKRKRYNGGSRNVGIEYALDNLEFDYFAFLDSDDWWKHNKVLELINSRLYGHQMALLGLELIDKNGVFMTKFHKYENYEDFFLSDNKVWCTAWARVIRKDKIVYFCEDTLMEDRVWSYRQADNIDLDKVINIKEVCYTWNRTNTTNSVSLVRNSYWDASAWCHIGHQLQLLDQLKHKEMIPILNKRIKECKNKVNNGIYMQY
;
A
#
# COMPACT_ATOMS: atom_id res chain seq x y z
N MET A 1 -26.52 -9.63 -12.59
CA MET A 1 -27.44 -10.46 -11.77
C MET A 1 -27.21 -10.07 -10.32
N LYS A 2 -28.27 -9.99 -9.53
CA LYS A 2 -28.24 -9.56 -8.15
C LYS A 2 -28.44 -10.77 -7.25
N ILE A 3 -27.49 -10.98 -6.34
CA ILE A 3 -27.57 -12.11 -5.41
C ILE A 3 -27.79 -11.57 -4.01
N ALA A 4 -28.87 -11.99 -3.41
CA ALA A 4 -29.04 -11.87 -1.99
C ALA A 4 -28.44 -13.11 -1.32
N VAL A 5 -27.56 -12.88 -0.36
CA VAL A 5 -26.76 -13.91 0.28
C VAL A 5 -27.26 -14.13 1.70
N ASP A 6 -28.55 -14.27 1.88
CA ASP A 6 -29.16 -14.76 3.10
C ASP A 6 -29.80 -16.12 2.90
N LYS A 7 -30.05 -16.84 3.98
CA LYS A 7 -30.62 -18.18 3.96
C LYS A 7 -32.01 -18.23 3.35
N LYS A 8 -32.74 -17.11 3.38
CA LYS A 8 -34.11 -17.00 2.83
C LYS A 8 -34.09 -16.66 1.35
N SER A 9 -32.99 -16.05 0.88
CA SER A 9 -32.86 -15.42 -0.42
C SER A 9 -32.02 -16.20 -1.41
N ILE A 10 -31.33 -17.25 -0.98
CA ILE A 10 -30.53 -18.14 -1.85
C ILE A 10 -31.29 -18.68 -3.05
N ASN A 11 -32.61 -18.85 -2.90
CA ASN A 11 -33.48 -19.35 -3.96
C ASN A 11 -34.28 -18.25 -4.69
N ALA A 12 -34.11 -17.00 -4.32
CA ALA A 12 -34.87 -15.90 -4.89
C ALA A 12 -34.04 -14.63 -4.91
N VAL A 13 -33.72 -14.16 -6.08
CA VAL A 13 -33.19 -12.81 -6.26
C VAL A 13 -34.36 -11.84 -6.08
N LYS A 14 -34.41 -11.15 -4.95
CA LYS A 14 -35.39 -10.10 -4.70
C LYS A 14 -34.73 -8.75 -4.77
N PRO A 15 -35.28 -7.80 -5.52
CA PRO A 15 -34.67 -6.46 -5.69
C PRO A 15 -34.58 -5.61 -4.41
N ASN A 16 -35.17 -6.03 -3.30
CA ASN A 16 -35.35 -5.24 -2.09
C ASN A 16 -34.90 -5.96 -0.80
N ASN A 17 -33.94 -6.84 -0.87
CA ASN A 17 -33.45 -7.53 0.33
C ASN A 17 -32.49 -6.63 1.14
N GLU A 18 -32.67 -6.59 2.45
CA GLU A 18 -31.98 -5.67 3.35
C GLU A 18 -30.63 -6.17 3.87
N TYR A 19 -30.19 -7.39 3.51
CA TYR A 19 -29.00 -7.99 4.10
C TYR A 19 -28.17 -8.74 3.07
N VAL A 20 -26.86 -8.48 3.07
CA VAL A 20 -25.85 -9.24 2.33
C VAL A 20 -25.04 -10.03 3.34
N TYR A 21 -25.01 -11.33 3.20
CA TYR A 21 -24.20 -12.23 4.02
C TYR A 21 -23.12 -12.84 3.15
N LEU A 22 -21.90 -12.96 3.68
CA LEU A 22 -20.84 -13.76 3.10
C LEU A 22 -20.85 -15.13 3.77
N PHE A 23 -20.88 -16.16 2.96
CA PHE A 23 -20.82 -17.53 3.43
C PHE A 23 -19.36 -17.95 3.61
N ASP A 24 -19.06 -18.62 4.70
CA ASP A 24 -17.75 -19.24 4.92
C ASP A 24 -17.68 -20.63 4.25
N ASN A 25 -18.16 -20.71 3.01
CA ASN A 25 -18.15 -21.92 2.21
C ASN A 25 -17.16 -21.74 1.05
N GLU A 26 -16.24 -22.67 0.90
CA GLU A 26 -15.14 -22.61 -0.08
C GLU A 26 -15.60 -22.31 -1.52
N PRO A 27 -16.62 -22.98 -2.08
CA PRO A 27 -17.07 -22.66 -3.43
C PRO A 27 -17.62 -21.25 -3.58
N LEU A 28 -18.24 -20.72 -2.54
CA LEU A 28 -18.78 -19.37 -2.56
C LEU A 28 -17.70 -18.31 -2.36
N LYS A 29 -16.71 -18.60 -1.50
CA LYS A 29 -15.51 -17.76 -1.35
C LYS A 29 -14.78 -17.58 -2.67
N ASP A 30 -14.63 -18.60 -3.46
CA ASP A 30 -13.92 -18.53 -4.74
C ASP A 30 -14.74 -17.79 -5.81
N LEU A 31 -16.05 -17.95 -5.82
CA LEU A 31 -16.94 -17.18 -6.69
C LEU A 31 -16.94 -15.69 -6.35
N LEU A 32 -16.98 -15.37 -5.07
CA LEU A 32 -16.96 -13.99 -4.58
C LEU A 32 -15.59 -13.32 -4.81
N LYS A 33 -14.48 -14.07 -4.72
CA LYS A 33 -13.13 -13.57 -5.06
C LYS A 33 -12.96 -13.20 -6.53
N LEU A 34 -13.68 -13.87 -7.41
CA LEU A 34 -13.54 -13.67 -8.86
C LEU A 34 -14.24 -12.43 -9.40
N ASN A 35 -15.35 -11.97 -8.77
CA ASN A 35 -16.25 -11.01 -9.38
C ASN A 35 -16.75 -9.88 -8.48
N MET A 36 -16.22 -9.68 -7.28
CA MET A 36 -16.66 -8.59 -6.41
C MET A 36 -16.15 -7.23 -6.89
N HIS A 37 -16.92 -6.56 -7.71
CA HIS A 37 -16.79 -5.13 -7.94
C HIS A 37 -17.57 -4.35 -6.88
N CYS A 38 -16.89 -3.41 -6.24
CA CYS A 38 -17.40 -2.38 -5.32
C CYS A 38 -18.81 -2.57 -4.80
N ILE A 39 -18.94 -3.09 -3.60
CA ILE A 39 -20.21 -3.20 -2.92
C ILE A 39 -20.36 -1.98 -2.02
N ASN A 40 -21.41 -1.19 -2.24
CA ASN A 40 -21.82 -0.17 -1.30
C ASN A 40 -22.75 -0.78 -0.27
N TYR A 41 -22.23 -1.16 0.90
CA TYR A 41 -22.97 -1.92 1.91
C TYR A 41 -24.04 -1.12 2.65
N GLU A 42 -24.00 0.20 2.64
CA GLU A 42 -25.01 1.00 3.35
C GLU A 42 -26.38 0.93 2.72
N ASN A 43 -26.44 0.63 1.41
CA ASN A 43 -27.69 0.56 0.66
C ASN A 43 -27.78 -0.68 -0.24
N CYS A 44 -26.92 -1.68 -0.06
CA CYS A 44 -26.85 -2.82 -0.94
C CYS A 44 -27.44 -4.05 -0.28
N ASN A 45 -28.56 -4.46 -0.79
CA ASN A 45 -29.24 -5.65 -0.34
C ASN A 45 -28.84 -6.88 -1.17
N TYR A 46 -27.93 -6.70 -2.14
CA TYR A 46 -27.47 -7.76 -3.05
C TYR A 46 -26.20 -7.34 -3.78
N VAL A 47 -25.45 -8.32 -4.25
CA VAL A 47 -24.25 -8.16 -5.08
C VAL A 47 -24.65 -8.26 -6.54
N ASP A 48 -24.24 -7.29 -7.36
CA ASP A 48 -24.41 -7.37 -8.81
C ASP A 48 -23.18 -8.08 -9.38
N ILE A 49 -23.31 -9.35 -9.74
CA ILE A 49 -22.26 -10.17 -10.33
C ILE A 49 -22.77 -10.88 -11.57
N ASN A 50 -21.90 -10.99 -12.58
CA ASN A 50 -22.16 -11.84 -13.74
C ASN A 50 -21.91 -13.30 -13.36
N LEU A 51 -22.94 -14.00 -12.91
CA LEU A 51 -22.85 -15.42 -12.63
C LEU A 51 -23.23 -16.25 -13.84
N THR A 52 -22.45 -17.30 -14.04
CA THR A 52 -22.84 -18.38 -14.95
C THR A 52 -23.91 -19.29 -14.32
N ASN A 53 -24.59 -20.11 -15.12
CA ASN A 53 -25.51 -21.10 -14.58
C ASN A 53 -24.81 -22.09 -13.64
N TYR A 54 -23.53 -22.38 -13.88
CA TYR A 54 -22.71 -23.21 -13.02
C TYR A 54 -22.52 -22.57 -11.63
N ASP A 55 -22.25 -21.28 -11.60
CA ASP A 55 -22.07 -20.52 -10.35
C ASP A 55 -23.37 -20.54 -9.52
N ILE A 56 -24.51 -20.36 -10.18
CA ILE A 56 -25.82 -20.42 -9.54
C ILE A 56 -26.07 -21.80 -8.93
N ASP A 57 -25.73 -22.87 -9.64
CA ASP A 57 -25.88 -24.24 -9.16
C ASP A 57 -24.95 -24.55 -7.98
N CYS A 58 -23.74 -24.02 -7.98
CA CYS A 58 -22.80 -24.11 -6.84
C CYS A 58 -23.39 -23.42 -5.61
N ILE A 59 -23.92 -22.21 -5.77
CA ILE A 59 -24.58 -21.47 -4.70
C ILE A 59 -25.76 -22.22 -4.11
N LYS A 60 -26.61 -22.78 -4.95
CA LYS A 60 -27.78 -23.55 -4.53
C LYS A 60 -27.42 -24.84 -3.80
N LYS A 61 -26.29 -25.45 -4.14
CA LYS A 61 -25.79 -26.69 -3.51
C LYS A 61 -25.04 -26.45 -2.22
N ALA A 62 -24.61 -25.20 -1.93
CA ALA A 62 -23.93 -24.88 -0.70
C ALA A 62 -24.82 -25.15 0.52
N LYS A 63 -24.36 -26.01 1.42
CA LYS A 63 -25.03 -26.25 2.72
C LYS A 63 -24.67 -25.10 3.64
N VAL A 64 -25.55 -24.15 3.79
CA VAL A 64 -25.39 -22.98 4.61
C VAL A 64 -26.10 -23.16 5.93
N THR A 65 -25.38 -22.99 7.04
CA THR A 65 -25.95 -22.98 8.39
C THR A 65 -25.94 -21.55 8.94
N ASP A 66 -26.74 -21.28 9.98
CA ASP A 66 -26.78 -19.94 10.59
C ASP A 66 -25.45 -19.50 11.20
N LYS A 67 -24.50 -20.42 11.38
CA LYS A 67 -23.13 -20.16 11.84
C LYS A 67 -22.18 -19.72 10.70
N ASP A 68 -22.61 -19.92 9.46
CA ASP A 68 -21.78 -19.66 8.28
C ASP A 68 -21.97 -18.23 7.75
N TYR A 69 -22.77 -17.41 8.44
CA TYR A 69 -23.02 -16.04 8.08
C TYR A 69 -22.08 -15.11 8.86
N ASP A 70 -21.09 -14.57 8.19
CA ASP A 70 -20.46 -13.35 8.66
C ASP A 70 -21.29 -12.15 8.20
N VAL A 71 -21.91 -11.47 9.15
CA VAL A 71 -22.50 -10.17 8.89
C VAL A 71 -21.36 -9.25 8.51
N LEU A 72 -21.32 -8.81 7.26
CA LEU A 72 -20.32 -7.84 6.84
C LEU A 72 -20.37 -6.64 7.77
N PRO A 73 -19.25 -6.22 8.32
CA PRO A 73 -19.22 -5.04 9.17
C PRO A 73 -19.79 -3.86 8.39
N LYS A 74 -20.66 -3.07 9.05
CA LYS A 74 -21.15 -1.82 8.47
C LYS A 74 -19.95 -1.07 7.89
N LYS A 75 -20.11 -0.50 6.70
CA LYS A 75 -19.07 0.31 6.06
C LYS A 75 -18.55 1.31 7.06
N LYS A 76 -17.32 1.13 7.53
CA LYS A 76 -16.64 2.10 8.37
C LYS A 76 -15.97 3.11 7.45
N ASN A 77 -16.23 4.37 7.66
CA ASN A 77 -15.45 5.42 7.04
C ASN A 77 -14.15 5.54 7.81
N TYR A 78 -13.05 5.07 7.20
CA TYR A 78 -11.73 5.15 7.80
C TYR A 78 -11.08 6.49 7.49
N LYS A 79 -10.38 7.06 8.46
CA LYS A 79 -9.57 8.26 8.26
C LYS A 79 -8.12 7.86 7.97
N TYR A 80 -7.49 8.55 7.03
CA TYR A 80 -6.16 8.24 6.55
C TYR A 80 -5.14 9.32 6.93
N ALA A 81 -3.96 8.90 7.40
CA ALA A 81 -2.77 9.74 7.48
C ALA A 81 -1.88 9.41 6.27
N ILE A 82 -1.76 10.34 5.33
CA ILE A 82 -0.99 10.16 4.09
C ILE A 82 0.35 10.84 4.28
N ILE A 83 1.44 10.07 4.24
CA ILE A 83 2.80 10.56 4.47
C ILE A 83 3.53 10.67 3.14
N VAL A 84 4.08 11.86 2.88
CA VAL A 84 4.85 12.19 1.67
C VAL A 84 6.22 12.72 2.11
N PRO A 85 7.30 11.92 2.01
CA PRO A 85 8.66 12.45 2.15
C PRO A 85 8.98 13.30 0.92
N ASN A 86 9.55 14.48 1.13
CA ASN A 86 9.93 15.40 0.06
C ASN A 86 11.37 15.87 0.18
N TYR A 87 12.10 15.86 -0.94
CA TYR A 87 13.39 16.49 -1.08
C TYR A 87 13.61 16.98 -2.50
N ASN A 88 13.59 18.32 -2.70
CA ASN A 88 13.87 18.94 -4.00
C ASN A 88 13.04 18.40 -5.17
N ASN A 89 11.74 18.19 -4.98
CA ASN A 89 10.85 17.64 -6.01
C ASN A 89 9.88 18.66 -6.63
N ASP A 90 10.04 19.98 -6.31
CA ASP A 90 9.36 21.04 -7.11
C ASP A 90 10.10 21.31 -8.42
N ARG A 91 10.54 20.26 -9.04
CA ARG A 91 11.27 20.22 -10.31
C ARG A 91 10.64 19.18 -11.22
N GLY A 92 11.21 19.04 -12.41
CA GLY A 92 10.66 18.20 -13.44
C GLY A 92 9.39 18.78 -14.02
N ASN A 93 8.90 18.15 -15.04
CA ASN A 93 7.66 18.58 -15.70
C ASN A 93 6.95 17.34 -16.24
N TYR A 94 5.80 17.05 -15.67
CA TYR A 94 4.89 16.08 -16.24
C TYR A 94 3.55 16.76 -16.51
N LYS A 95 3.17 16.87 -17.80
CA LYS A 95 1.94 17.53 -18.23
C LYS A 95 1.80 18.99 -17.73
N GLY A 96 2.89 19.74 -17.75
CA GLY A 96 2.91 21.15 -17.36
C GLY A 96 2.99 21.45 -15.88
N LYS A 97 3.18 20.43 -15.02
CA LYS A 97 3.31 20.59 -13.56
C LYS A 97 4.60 19.94 -13.05
N SER A 98 5.14 20.47 -11.94
CA SER A 98 6.22 19.80 -11.21
C SER A 98 5.76 18.46 -10.63
N PHE A 99 6.70 17.57 -10.30
CA PHE A 99 6.36 16.27 -9.70
C PHE A 99 5.64 16.46 -8.38
N LEU A 100 6.16 17.33 -7.49
CA LEU A 100 5.56 17.64 -6.22
C LEU A 100 4.09 18.15 -6.36
N ARG A 101 3.82 19.01 -7.34
CA ARG A 101 2.45 19.46 -7.61
C ARG A 101 1.55 18.33 -8.11
N ASN A 102 2.04 17.46 -8.98
CA ASN A 102 1.29 16.28 -9.40
C ASN A 102 0.95 15.36 -8.22
N CYS A 103 1.91 15.13 -7.32
CA CYS A 103 1.71 14.36 -6.10
C CYS A 103 0.61 14.98 -5.22
N ILE A 104 0.77 16.25 -4.81
CA ILE A 104 -0.18 16.94 -3.92
C ILE A 104 -1.57 16.99 -4.56
N ASP A 105 -1.67 17.40 -5.83
CA ASP A 105 -2.95 17.48 -6.54
C ASP A 105 -3.65 16.13 -6.61
N SER A 106 -2.92 15.03 -6.80
CA SER A 106 -3.49 13.69 -6.87
C SER A 106 -4.14 13.26 -5.54
N ILE A 107 -3.61 13.74 -4.41
CA ILE A 107 -4.15 13.49 -3.07
C ILE A 107 -5.35 14.41 -2.79
N LEU A 108 -5.19 15.71 -2.98
CA LEU A 108 -6.23 16.69 -2.64
C LEU A 108 -7.49 16.53 -3.50
N ASN A 109 -7.34 16.04 -4.73
CA ASN A 109 -8.45 15.80 -5.66
C ASN A 109 -9.19 14.48 -5.42
N GLN A 110 -8.81 13.66 -4.41
CA GLN A 110 -9.55 12.45 -4.09
C GLN A 110 -11.02 12.76 -3.77
N THR A 111 -11.93 11.92 -4.25
CA THR A 111 -13.38 12.05 -3.93
C THR A 111 -13.66 11.78 -2.46
N TYR A 112 -12.95 10.83 -1.87
CA TYR A 112 -12.96 10.55 -0.44
C TYR A 112 -12.15 11.62 0.32
N LYS A 113 -12.75 12.30 1.29
CA LYS A 113 -12.18 13.51 1.91
C LYS A 113 -11.65 13.32 3.32
N ASP A 114 -11.85 12.15 3.92
CA ASP A 114 -11.47 11.90 5.31
C ASP A 114 -10.00 11.44 5.41
N PHE A 115 -9.10 12.40 5.21
CA PHE A 115 -7.65 12.20 5.29
C PHE A 115 -6.92 13.46 5.76
N GLU A 116 -5.72 13.25 6.31
CA GLU A 116 -4.72 14.28 6.56
C GLU A 116 -3.49 14.00 5.68
N LEU A 117 -2.88 15.04 5.14
CA LEU A 117 -1.70 14.97 4.29
C LEU A 117 -0.49 15.53 5.03
N ILE A 118 0.45 14.66 5.40
CA ILE A 118 1.67 15.01 6.11
C ILE A 118 2.82 15.03 5.09
N ILE A 119 3.31 16.21 4.74
CA ILE A 119 4.47 16.37 3.87
C ILE A 119 5.68 16.67 4.74
N VAL A 120 6.64 15.76 4.73
CA VAL A 120 7.88 15.89 5.50
C VAL A 120 8.99 16.33 4.56
N ASP A 121 9.37 17.60 4.67
CA ASP A 121 10.43 18.18 3.87
C ASP A 121 11.81 17.87 4.48
N ASP A 122 12.65 17.21 3.71
CA ASP A 122 14.00 16.79 4.10
C ASP A 122 15.06 17.85 3.76
N MET A 123 14.83 19.10 4.20
CA MET A 123 15.68 20.27 3.97
C MET A 123 15.86 20.57 2.48
N SER A 124 14.77 20.70 1.75
CA SER A 124 14.80 21.13 0.35
C SER A 124 15.44 22.50 0.17
N THR A 125 16.13 22.66 -0.94
CA THR A 125 16.81 23.89 -1.36
C THR A 125 16.22 24.50 -2.63
N ASP A 126 15.20 23.83 -3.20
CA ASP A 126 14.42 24.33 -4.32
C ASP A 126 13.15 25.05 -3.82
N THR A 127 12.20 25.29 -4.71
CA THR A 127 10.92 25.94 -4.39
C THR A 127 9.88 25.02 -3.76
N SER A 128 10.25 23.82 -3.26
CA SER A 128 9.32 22.86 -2.70
C SER A 128 8.50 23.43 -1.53
N ILE A 129 9.16 24.14 -0.59
CA ILE A 129 8.48 24.70 0.59
C ILE A 129 7.47 25.76 0.18
N GLU A 130 7.84 26.67 -0.73
CA GLU A 130 6.96 27.71 -1.27
C GLU A 130 5.76 27.08 -1.99
N THR A 131 6.02 26.04 -2.78
CA THR A 131 4.98 25.29 -3.47
C THR A 131 4.00 24.65 -2.50
N ILE A 132 4.47 23.94 -1.47
CA ILE A 132 3.59 23.34 -0.48
C ILE A 132 2.76 24.41 0.25
N LYS A 133 3.39 25.51 0.67
CA LYS A 133 2.71 26.64 1.34
C LYS A 133 1.72 27.38 0.45
N SER A 134 1.82 27.26 -0.88
CA SER A 134 0.87 27.88 -1.81
C SER A 134 -0.52 27.21 -1.75
N TYR A 135 -0.61 25.96 -1.36
CA TYR A 135 -1.86 25.26 -1.10
C TYR A 135 -2.50 25.78 0.19
N LYS A 136 -3.79 26.14 0.14
CA LYS A 136 -4.54 26.65 1.30
C LYS A 136 -5.48 25.59 1.89
N ASP A 137 -5.13 24.32 1.75
CA ASP A 137 -5.92 23.22 2.29
C ASP A 137 -5.48 22.92 3.73
N LYS A 138 -6.42 22.97 4.68
CA LYS A 138 -6.17 22.77 6.10
C LYS A 138 -5.74 21.35 6.48
N ARG A 139 -5.91 20.38 5.57
CA ARG A 139 -5.48 18.99 5.77
C ARG A 139 -3.98 18.80 5.54
N ILE A 140 -3.28 19.81 5.03
CA ILE A 140 -1.83 19.74 4.78
C ILE A 140 -1.07 20.14 6.02
N HIS A 141 -0.20 19.24 6.48
CA HIS A 141 0.75 19.44 7.55
C HIS A 141 2.16 19.40 6.96
N LEU A 142 2.81 20.57 6.88
CA LEU A 142 4.19 20.66 6.44
C LEU A 142 5.12 20.54 7.65
N ILE A 143 5.93 19.49 7.68
CA ILE A 143 6.88 19.18 8.76
C ILE A 143 8.29 19.23 8.18
N GLN A 144 9.20 19.89 8.86
CA GLN A 144 10.61 19.90 8.47
C GLN A 144 11.36 18.75 9.17
N ASN A 145 12.04 17.90 8.41
CA ASN A 145 12.87 16.84 8.97
C ASN A 145 14.14 17.47 9.60
N LYS A 146 14.30 17.25 10.91
CA LYS A 146 15.48 17.68 11.69
C LYS A 146 16.44 16.53 12.00
N ARG A 147 16.16 15.34 11.46
CA ARG A 147 16.94 14.11 11.66
C ARG A 147 17.91 13.88 10.50
N LYS A 148 18.31 12.62 10.32
CA LYS A 148 19.12 12.22 9.16
C LYS A 148 18.32 12.42 7.86
N ARG A 149 19.04 12.88 6.84
CA ARG A 149 18.53 13.08 5.49
C ARG A 149 18.36 11.73 4.80
N TYR A 150 17.19 11.18 4.76
CA TYR A 150 16.83 10.03 3.92
C TYR A 150 15.32 9.75 4.05
N ASN A 151 14.76 9.07 3.08
CA ASN A 151 13.34 8.73 3.04
C ASN A 151 12.86 8.01 4.30
N GLY A 152 13.65 7.10 4.87
CA GLY A 152 13.30 6.39 6.10
C GLY A 152 13.09 7.32 7.29
N GLY A 153 14.01 8.27 7.51
CA GLY A 153 13.90 9.28 8.56
C GLY A 153 12.71 10.20 8.35
N SER A 154 12.50 10.67 7.11
CA SER A 154 11.37 11.52 6.78
C SER A 154 10.04 10.82 6.97
N ARG A 155 9.92 9.53 6.57
CA ARG A 155 8.70 8.75 6.82
C ARG A 155 8.46 8.54 8.32
N ASN A 156 9.49 8.28 9.12
CA ASN A 156 9.37 8.13 10.57
C ASN A 156 8.90 9.43 11.24
N VAL A 157 9.45 10.58 10.87
CA VAL A 157 8.97 11.88 11.35
C VAL A 157 7.49 12.07 11.03
N GLY A 158 7.05 11.69 9.84
CA GLY A 158 5.65 11.74 9.45
C GLY A 158 4.76 10.78 10.26
N ILE A 159 5.24 9.55 10.53
CA ILE A 159 4.55 8.57 11.37
C ILE A 159 4.37 9.11 12.79
N GLU A 160 5.45 9.61 13.40
CA GLU A 160 5.42 10.16 14.75
C GLU A 160 4.48 11.36 14.84
N TYR A 161 4.61 12.31 13.91
CA TYR A 161 3.71 13.46 13.88
C TYR A 161 2.24 13.04 13.82
N ALA A 162 1.90 12.07 12.95
CA ALA A 162 0.54 11.58 12.82
C ALA A 162 0.06 10.91 14.11
N LEU A 163 0.88 10.06 14.73
CA LEU A 163 0.53 9.37 15.98
C LEU A 163 0.31 10.31 17.14
N ASP A 164 1.10 11.38 17.23
CA ASP A 164 1.06 12.33 18.35
C ASP A 164 -0.03 13.40 18.19
N ASN A 165 -0.43 13.74 16.96
CA ASN A 165 -1.24 14.93 16.70
C ASN A 165 -2.58 14.67 16.00
N LEU A 166 -2.80 13.46 15.43
CA LEU A 166 -3.95 13.22 14.57
C LEU A 166 -4.76 11.99 14.99
N GLU A 167 -6.06 12.09 14.79
CA GLU A 167 -6.95 10.94 14.87
C GLU A 167 -7.15 10.35 13.47
N PHE A 168 -6.77 9.08 13.28
CA PHE A 168 -6.88 8.35 12.02
C PHE A 168 -6.84 6.83 12.25
N ASP A 169 -7.16 6.05 11.21
CA ASP A 169 -7.22 4.59 11.26
C ASP A 169 -6.06 3.92 10.49
N TYR A 170 -5.66 4.49 9.34
CA TYR A 170 -4.68 3.90 8.43
C TYR A 170 -3.65 4.90 7.95
N PHE A 171 -2.41 4.42 7.83
CA PHE A 171 -1.35 5.08 7.08
C PHE A 171 -1.42 4.76 5.60
N ALA A 172 -1.14 5.74 4.76
CA ALA A 172 -0.79 5.57 3.35
C ALA A 172 0.51 6.33 3.07
N PHE A 173 1.29 5.86 2.10
CA PHE A 173 2.56 6.49 1.73
C PHE A 173 2.55 6.83 0.24
N LEU A 174 3.11 7.98 -0.09
CA LEU A 174 3.36 8.42 -1.46
C LEU A 174 4.74 9.07 -1.52
N ASP A 175 5.51 8.77 -2.56
CA ASP A 175 6.74 9.51 -2.82
C ASP A 175 6.40 10.82 -3.58
N SER A 176 7.12 11.90 -3.28
CA SER A 176 6.77 13.24 -3.78
C SER A 176 6.99 13.44 -5.28
N ASP A 177 7.60 12.47 -5.96
CA ASP A 177 7.75 12.42 -7.43
C ASP A 177 6.77 11.46 -8.12
N ASP A 178 5.87 10.83 -7.34
CA ASP A 178 4.84 9.92 -7.79
C ASP A 178 3.43 10.47 -7.54
N TRP A 179 2.38 9.80 -7.99
CA TRP A 179 0.99 10.21 -7.76
C TRP A 179 -0.01 9.05 -7.78
N TRP A 180 -1.15 9.26 -7.18
CA TRP A 180 -2.29 8.37 -7.34
C TRP A 180 -2.90 8.49 -8.73
N LYS A 181 -3.21 7.34 -9.33
CA LYS A 181 -3.64 7.20 -10.73
C LYS A 181 -4.92 8.01 -11.06
N HIS A 182 -5.86 8.06 -10.13
CA HIS A 182 -7.16 8.72 -10.32
C HIS A 182 -7.73 9.21 -8.99
N ASN A 183 -8.78 10.01 -9.07
CA ASN A 183 -9.39 10.67 -7.90
C ASN A 183 -10.30 9.76 -7.03
N LYS A 184 -10.43 8.48 -7.34
CA LYS A 184 -11.23 7.50 -6.58
C LYS A 184 -10.37 6.45 -5.86
N VAL A 185 -9.07 6.65 -5.75
CA VAL A 185 -8.17 5.67 -5.11
C VAL A 185 -8.54 5.45 -3.64
N LEU A 186 -8.70 6.53 -2.86
CA LEU A 186 -9.09 6.40 -1.45
C LEU A 186 -10.49 5.83 -1.26
N GLU A 187 -11.44 6.18 -2.11
CA GLU A 187 -12.79 5.61 -2.07
C GLU A 187 -12.74 4.11 -2.32
N LEU A 188 -11.96 3.67 -3.30
CA LEU A 188 -11.74 2.27 -3.62
C LEU A 188 -11.08 1.52 -2.45
N ILE A 189 -10.01 2.07 -1.88
CA ILE A 189 -9.33 1.49 -0.72
C ILE A 189 -10.32 1.38 0.45
N ASN A 190 -11.02 2.46 0.78
CA ASN A 190 -11.96 2.50 1.89
C ASN A 190 -13.07 1.46 1.74
N SER A 191 -13.54 1.25 0.51
CA SER A 191 -14.60 0.27 0.23
C SER A 191 -14.18 -1.19 0.43
N ARG A 192 -12.87 -1.48 0.53
CA ARG A 192 -12.33 -2.85 0.59
C ARG A 192 -11.56 -3.19 1.86
N LEU A 193 -11.21 -2.21 2.66
CA LEU A 193 -10.37 -2.46 3.85
C LEU A 193 -11.02 -3.33 4.92
N TYR A 194 -12.31 -3.17 5.19
CA TYR A 194 -13.08 -4.00 6.16
C TYR A 194 -12.32 -4.43 7.42
N GLY A 195 -11.47 -3.55 7.96
CA GLY A 195 -10.65 -3.87 9.12
C GLY A 195 -9.42 -4.73 8.82
N HIS A 196 -9.07 -4.97 7.55
CA HIS A 196 -7.80 -5.59 7.19
C HIS A 196 -6.62 -4.79 7.78
N GLN A 197 -5.53 -5.48 8.06
CA GLN A 197 -4.34 -4.86 8.63
C GLN A 197 -3.53 -4.12 7.58
N MET A 198 -3.57 -4.58 6.32
CA MET A 198 -2.87 -3.95 5.21
C MET A 198 -3.64 -4.11 3.90
N ALA A 199 -3.58 -3.08 3.05
CA ALA A 199 -3.93 -3.19 1.63
C ALA A 199 -2.68 -3.03 0.77
N LEU A 200 -2.57 -3.87 -0.27
CA LEU A 200 -1.57 -3.78 -1.33
C LEU A 200 -2.22 -3.20 -2.58
N LEU A 201 -1.61 -2.15 -3.13
CA LEU A 201 -2.16 -1.40 -4.26
C LEU A 201 -1.54 -1.85 -5.57
N GLY A 202 -2.35 -2.01 -6.61
CA GLY A 202 -1.86 -2.16 -7.97
C GLY A 202 -1.20 -0.87 -8.45
N LEU A 203 -0.15 -1.01 -9.27
CA LEU A 203 0.65 0.11 -9.74
C LEU A 203 0.94 0.04 -11.24
N GLU A 204 1.22 1.20 -11.81
CA GLU A 204 1.81 1.35 -13.14
C GLU A 204 3.14 2.09 -13.05
N LEU A 205 4.03 1.79 -13.97
CA LEU A 205 5.28 2.50 -14.17
C LEU A 205 5.17 3.31 -15.46
N ILE A 206 5.55 4.58 -15.37
CA ILE A 206 5.60 5.45 -16.53
C ILE A 206 7.01 5.95 -16.79
N ASP A 207 7.36 6.07 -18.06
CA ASP A 207 8.56 6.78 -18.53
C ASP A 207 8.17 7.92 -19.50
N LYS A 208 9.16 8.49 -20.17
CA LYS A 208 8.93 9.56 -21.17
C LYS A 208 8.05 9.14 -22.36
N ASN A 209 7.88 7.83 -22.60
CA ASN A 209 7.07 7.28 -23.69
C ASN A 209 5.65 6.91 -23.23
N GLY A 210 5.36 6.98 -21.94
CA GLY A 210 4.07 6.64 -21.34
C GLY A 210 4.12 5.45 -20.40
N VAL A 211 2.99 4.76 -20.22
CA VAL A 211 2.92 3.56 -19.37
C VAL A 211 3.64 2.40 -20.06
N PHE A 212 4.67 1.86 -19.44
CA PHE A 212 5.40 0.73 -19.98
C PHE A 212 5.21 -0.57 -19.18
N MET A 213 4.68 -0.50 -17.96
CA MET A 213 4.45 -1.67 -17.12
C MET A 213 3.30 -1.45 -16.15
N THR A 214 2.52 -2.50 -15.92
CA THR A 214 1.53 -2.57 -14.84
C THR A 214 1.87 -3.73 -13.95
N LYS A 215 1.77 -3.55 -12.64
CA LYS A 215 2.04 -4.61 -11.66
C LYS A 215 0.96 -4.71 -10.60
N PHE A 216 0.69 -5.96 -10.23
CA PHE A 216 -0.17 -6.30 -9.10
C PHE A 216 0.60 -7.24 -8.18
N HIS A 217 0.38 -7.09 -6.88
CA HIS A 217 0.98 -7.99 -5.90
C HIS A 217 0.35 -9.37 -5.99
N LYS A 218 1.19 -10.41 -5.82
CA LYS A 218 0.76 -11.80 -5.72
C LYS A 218 1.47 -12.43 -4.55
N TYR A 219 0.73 -13.01 -3.63
CA TYR A 219 1.29 -13.71 -2.49
C TYR A 219 0.37 -14.87 -2.08
N GLU A 220 0.96 -15.93 -1.58
CA GLU A 220 0.27 -17.10 -1.03
C GLU A 220 0.73 -17.39 0.39
N ASN A 221 1.93 -16.92 0.73
CA ASN A 221 2.56 -17.17 2.03
C ASN A 221 3.52 -16.03 2.39
N TYR A 222 4.12 -16.10 3.58
CA TYR A 222 5.09 -15.11 4.05
C TYR A 222 6.35 -15.05 3.18
N GLU A 223 6.79 -16.18 2.60
CA GLU A 223 7.94 -16.21 1.71
C GLU A 223 7.76 -15.24 0.54
N ASP A 224 6.58 -15.15 -0.01
CA ASP A 224 6.28 -14.23 -1.11
C ASP A 224 6.47 -12.76 -0.72
N PHE A 225 6.25 -12.40 0.55
CA PHE A 225 6.52 -11.06 1.07
C PHE A 225 8.00 -10.79 1.30
N PHE A 226 8.79 -11.81 1.64
CA PHE A 226 10.21 -11.66 1.97
C PHE A 226 11.13 -11.83 0.77
N LEU A 227 10.76 -12.67 -0.20
CA LEU A 227 11.66 -13.01 -1.31
C LEU A 227 11.40 -12.27 -2.60
N SER A 228 10.25 -11.63 -2.72
CA SER A 228 9.81 -11.38 -4.06
C SER A 228 10.03 -9.96 -4.55
N ASP A 229 11.14 -9.77 -5.18
CA ASP A 229 11.28 -8.68 -6.15
C ASP A 229 10.25 -8.79 -7.29
N ASN A 230 9.55 -9.94 -7.43
CA ASN A 230 8.61 -10.21 -8.51
C ASN A 230 7.14 -10.42 -8.09
N LYS A 231 6.85 -10.74 -6.83
CA LYS A 231 5.49 -11.05 -6.36
C LYS A 231 4.88 -9.93 -5.51
N VAL A 232 5.60 -9.46 -4.50
CA VAL A 232 5.22 -8.31 -3.67
C VAL A 232 6.35 -7.30 -3.69
N TRP A 233 6.11 -6.09 -4.15
CA TRP A 233 7.14 -5.07 -4.17
C TRP A 233 7.47 -4.60 -2.75
N CYS A 234 8.76 -4.55 -2.46
CA CYS A 234 9.30 -4.13 -1.17
C CYS A 234 9.26 -2.60 -1.00
N THR A 235 8.15 -1.96 -1.30
CA THR A 235 8.02 -0.51 -1.27
C THR A 235 6.98 -0.07 -0.25
N ALA A 236 7.18 1.09 0.35
CA ALA A 236 6.23 1.66 1.28
C ALA A 236 4.99 2.22 0.54
N TRP A 237 5.21 2.86 -0.59
CA TRP A 237 4.23 3.66 -1.28
C TRP A 237 3.07 2.90 -1.94
N ALA A 238 3.20 1.60 -2.18
CA ALA A 238 2.09 0.78 -2.69
C ALA A 238 1.31 0.07 -1.56
N ARG A 239 1.34 0.60 -0.34
CA ARG A 239 0.70 -0.02 0.83
C ARG A 239 -0.11 0.97 1.64
N VAL A 240 -1.23 0.46 2.17
CA VAL A 240 -2.03 1.14 3.18
C VAL A 240 -2.04 0.25 4.42
N ILE A 241 -1.68 0.78 5.58
CA ILE A 241 -1.38 -0.01 6.77
C ILE A 241 -2.17 0.53 7.95
N ARG A 242 -2.84 -0.36 8.69
CA ARG A 242 -3.58 0.01 9.89
C ARG A 242 -2.63 0.59 10.95
N LYS A 243 -3.08 1.64 11.62
CA LYS A 243 -2.31 2.44 12.58
C LYS A 243 -1.55 1.59 13.61
N ASP A 244 -2.20 0.57 14.19
CA ASP A 244 -1.62 -0.31 15.21
C ASP A 244 -0.62 -1.34 14.66
N LYS A 245 -0.46 -1.40 13.35
CA LYS A 245 0.40 -2.37 12.66
C LYS A 245 1.62 -1.75 11.98
N ILE A 246 1.76 -0.44 12.06
CA ILE A 246 2.92 0.24 11.46
C ILE A 246 4.22 -0.13 12.18
N VAL A 247 5.30 -0.30 11.43
CA VAL A 247 6.67 -0.40 11.95
C VAL A 247 7.52 0.74 11.41
N TYR A 248 8.53 1.15 12.18
CA TYR A 248 9.44 2.22 11.78
C TYR A 248 10.46 1.78 10.74
N PHE A 249 10.84 2.71 9.89
CA PHE A 249 11.90 2.54 8.88
C PHE A 249 13.29 2.57 9.52
N CYS A 250 14.28 1.98 8.85
CA CYS A 250 15.68 2.23 9.15
C CYS A 250 16.07 3.60 8.62
N GLU A 251 16.77 4.40 9.42
CA GLU A 251 17.10 5.79 9.08
C GLU A 251 18.52 5.97 8.52
N ASP A 252 19.34 4.93 8.52
CA ASP A 252 20.76 4.95 8.18
C ASP A 252 21.10 4.16 6.91
N THR A 253 20.09 3.83 6.12
CA THR A 253 20.24 3.09 4.85
C THR A 253 19.37 3.70 3.75
N LEU A 254 19.90 3.68 2.52
CA LEU A 254 19.15 4.04 1.31
C LEU A 254 18.23 2.90 0.82
N MET A 255 18.26 1.76 1.50
CA MET A 255 17.43 0.58 1.21
C MET A 255 16.42 0.34 2.33
N GLU A 256 15.94 1.39 2.94
CA GLU A 256 15.02 1.38 4.07
C GLU A 256 13.74 0.60 3.78
N ASP A 257 13.22 0.70 2.56
CA ASP A 257 12.00 0.05 2.11
C ASP A 257 12.06 -1.48 2.23
N ARG A 258 13.20 -2.07 1.90
CA ARG A 258 13.36 -3.53 1.87
C ARG A 258 13.32 -4.13 3.27
N VAL A 259 14.13 -3.59 4.20
CA VAL A 259 14.11 -4.04 5.60
C VAL A 259 12.77 -3.73 6.25
N TRP A 260 12.24 -2.55 5.97
CA TRP A 260 10.92 -2.17 6.45
C TRP A 260 9.85 -3.15 5.96
N SER A 261 9.88 -3.54 4.68
CA SER A 261 8.95 -4.51 4.12
C SER A 261 8.98 -5.85 4.85
N TYR A 262 10.17 -6.32 5.22
CA TYR A 262 10.33 -7.56 6.00
C TYR A 262 9.76 -7.43 7.40
N ARG A 263 10.10 -6.36 8.12
CA ARG A 263 9.55 -6.07 9.45
C ARG A 263 8.04 -5.90 9.41
N GLN A 264 7.55 -5.21 8.39
CA GLN A 264 6.12 -4.98 8.22
C GLN A 264 5.38 -6.29 7.93
N ALA A 265 5.93 -7.16 7.10
CA ALA A 265 5.37 -8.48 6.83
C ALA A 265 5.33 -9.35 8.09
N ASP A 266 6.39 -9.31 8.91
CA ASP A 266 6.45 -10.05 10.18
C ASP A 266 5.48 -9.50 11.26
N ASN A 267 4.96 -8.28 11.08
CA ASN A 267 4.04 -7.64 12.03
C ASN A 267 2.56 -7.73 11.64
N ILE A 268 2.22 -8.41 10.56
CA ILE A 268 0.85 -8.56 10.05
C ILE A 268 0.45 -10.03 9.94
N ASP A 269 -0.85 -10.27 9.95
CA ASP A 269 -1.44 -11.57 9.65
C ASP A 269 -1.80 -11.61 8.17
N LEU A 270 -1.32 -12.60 7.41
CA LEU A 270 -1.52 -12.66 5.96
C LEU A 270 -3.00 -12.74 5.54
N ASP A 271 -3.83 -13.41 6.35
CA ASP A 271 -5.28 -13.47 6.15
C ASP A 271 -5.98 -12.12 6.34
N LYS A 272 -5.27 -11.14 6.93
CA LYS A 272 -5.72 -9.75 7.12
C LYS A 272 -5.09 -8.77 6.12
N VAL A 273 -4.52 -9.28 5.04
CA VAL A 273 -4.01 -8.46 3.94
C VAL A 273 -4.96 -8.55 2.75
N ILE A 274 -5.34 -7.41 2.20
CA ILE A 274 -6.13 -7.35 0.97
C ILE A 274 -5.31 -6.86 -0.21
N ASN A 275 -5.47 -7.51 -1.35
CA ASN A 275 -4.82 -7.13 -2.58
C ASN A 275 -5.82 -6.42 -3.51
N ILE A 276 -5.61 -5.12 -3.72
CA ILE A 276 -6.42 -4.29 -4.61
C ILE A 276 -5.88 -4.44 -6.03
N LYS A 277 -6.65 -5.13 -6.88
CA LYS A 277 -6.27 -5.49 -8.25
C LYS A 277 -6.54 -4.37 -9.27
N GLU A 278 -6.76 -3.15 -8.81
CA GLU A 278 -6.84 -1.96 -9.66
C GLU A 278 -5.56 -1.15 -9.58
N VAL A 279 -5.23 -0.46 -10.67
CA VAL A 279 -4.09 0.45 -10.69
C VAL A 279 -4.45 1.71 -9.91
N CYS A 280 -3.84 1.85 -8.74
CA CYS A 280 -4.03 2.96 -7.83
C CYS A 280 -2.87 3.94 -7.83
N TYR A 281 -1.67 3.46 -8.10
CA TYR A 281 -0.41 4.18 -7.96
C TYR A 281 0.31 4.31 -9.29
N THR A 282 0.84 5.50 -9.58
CA THR A 282 1.70 5.75 -10.74
C THR A 282 3.12 6.02 -10.25
N TRP A 283 4.02 5.08 -10.53
CA TRP A 283 5.46 5.25 -10.29
C TRP A 283 6.10 5.97 -11.46
N ASN A 284 6.60 7.15 -11.20
CA ASN A 284 7.15 8.04 -12.21
C ASN A 284 8.64 7.79 -12.43
N ARG A 285 9.01 7.28 -13.61
CA ARG A 285 10.39 7.07 -14.06
C ARG A 285 10.79 8.04 -15.16
N THR A 286 10.04 9.13 -15.37
CA THR A 286 10.39 10.14 -16.39
C THR A 286 11.63 10.94 -16.00
N ASN A 287 11.95 11.01 -14.69
CA ASN A 287 13.12 11.69 -14.17
C ASN A 287 14.27 10.70 -13.93
N THR A 288 15.14 10.54 -14.92
CA THR A 288 16.27 9.62 -14.84
C THR A 288 17.50 10.20 -14.12
N THR A 289 17.54 11.51 -13.83
CA THR A 289 18.77 12.18 -13.37
C THR A 289 18.89 12.32 -11.86
N ASN A 290 17.83 12.16 -11.09
CA ASN A 290 17.81 12.50 -9.66
C ASN A 290 17.15 11.43 -8.76
N SER A 291 16.81 10.27 -9.29
CA SER A 291 16.38 9.16 -8.43
C SER A 291 17.56 8.69 -7.58
N VAL A 292 17.36 8.57 -6.28
CA VAL A 292 18.38 8.05 -5.34
C VAL A 292 18.90 6.68 -5.81
N SER A 293 18.05 5.88 -6.47
CA SER A 293 18.40 4.59 -7.03
C SER A 293 19.39 4.65 -8.22
N LEU A 294 19.65 5.84 -8.79
CA LEU A 294 20.53 6.01 -9.96
C LEU A 294 21.87 6.66 -9.61
N VAL A 295 22.01 7.25 -8.41
CA VAL A 295 23.26 7.91 -7.98
C VAL A 295 24.14 6.91 -7.28
N ARG A 296 25.17 6.41 -7.98
CA ARG A 296 26.21 5.57 -7.39
C ARG A 296 27.30 6.44 -6.76
N ASN A 297 27.50 6.31 -5.45
CA ASN A 297 28.61 6.91 -4.72
C ASN A 297 29.00 6.03 -3.53
N SER A 298 30.05 6.41 -2.78
CA SER A 298 30.51 5.71 -1.58
C SER A 298 29.43 5.53 -0.49
N TYR A 299 28.36 6.30 -0.54
CA TYR A 299 27.20 6.16 0.33
C TYR A 299 26.45 4.84 0.13
N TRP A 300 26.42 4.31 -1.10
CA TRP A 300 25.76 3.04 -1.38
C TRP A 300 26.43 1.87 -0.68
N ASP A 301 27.78 1.90 -0.58
CA ASP A 301 28.53 0.84 0.07
C ASP A 301 28.25 0.80 1.58
N ALA A 302 28.34 1.96 2.23
CA ALA A 302 28.00 2.08 3.64
C ALA A 302 26.54 1.69 3.91
N SER A 303 25.62 2.16 3.08
CA SER A 303 24.22 1.85 3.15
C SER A 303 23.93 0.35 2.98
N ALA A 304 24.64 -0.33 2.07
CA ALA A 304 24.48 -1.78 1.88
C ALA A 304 24.92 -2.57 3.12
N TRP A 305 25.99 -2.18 3.79
CA TRP A 305 26.39 -2.80 5.05
C TRP A 305 25.43 -2.52 6.19
N CYS A 306 24.92 -1.30 6.31
CA CYS A 306 23.85 -0.98 7.27
C CYS A 306 22.59 -1.83 7.00
N HIS A 307 22.20 -1.98 5.75
CA HIS A 307 21.09 -2.84 5.34
C HIS A 307 21.29 -4.30 5.78
N ILE A 308 22.50 -4.85 5.59
CA ILE A 308 22.83 -6.21 6.06
C ILE A 308 22.77 -6.28 7.59
N GLY A 309 23.26 -5.27 8.29
CA GLY A 309 23.18 -5.17 9.74
C GLY A 309 21.75 -5.24 10.26
N HIS A 310 20.85 -4.48 9.63
CA HIS A 310 19.44 -4.50 9.99
C HIS A 310 18.75 -5.84 9.69
N GLN A 311 19.14 -6.52 8.60
CA GLN A 311 18.63 -7.87 8.32
C GLN A 311 19.11 -8.88 9.39
N LEU A 312 20.37 -8.77 9.83
CA LEU A 312 20.91 -9.61 10.91
C LEU A 312 20.17 -9.39 12.23
N GLN A 313 19.92 -8.13 12.60
CA GLN A 313 19.12 -7.81 13.78
C GLN A 313 17.70 -8.39 13.70
N LEU A 314 17.10 -8.34 12.51
CA LEU A 314 15.76 -8.87 12.30
C LEU A 314 15.69 -10.39 12.54
N LEU A 315 16.74 -11.15 12.22
CA LEU A 315 16.75 -12.62 12.45
C LEU A 315 16.42 -13.00 13.89
N ASP A 316 16.96 -12.25 14.86
CA ASP A 316 16.72 -12.52 16.28
C ASP A 316 15.31 -12.12 16.73
N GLN A 317 14.69 -11.19 16.04
CA GLN A 317 13.41 -10.55 16.39
C GLN A 317 12.20 -11.14 15.66
N LEU A 318 12.42 -11.95 14.61
CA LEU A 318 11.33 -12.51 13.79
C LEU A 318 10.31 -13.27 14.63
N LYS A 319 9.03 -12.93 14.45
CA LYS A 319 7.89 -13.68 14.98
C LYS A 319 7.68 -14.96 14.18
N HIS A 320 7.76 -14.87 12.87
CA HIS A 320 7.62 -15.98 11.93
C HIS A 320 8.95 -16.69 11.72
N LYS A 321 9.29 -17.63 12.63
CA LYS A 321 10.60 -18.33 12.65
C LYS A 321 10.88 -19.15 11.39
N GLU A 322 9.85 -19.58 10.66
CA GLU A 322 9.95 -20.24 9.36
C GLU A 322 10.63 -19.37 8.30
N MET A 323 10.68 -18.05 8.51
CA MET A 323 11.34 -17.10 7.60
C MET A 323 12.86 -17.00 7.80
N ILE A 324 13.40 -17.55 8.90
CA ILE A 324 14.84 -17.48 9.20
C ILE A 324 15.72 -18.04 8.06
N PRO A 325 15.45 -19.23 7.48
CA PRO A 325 16.28 -19.75 6.38
C PRO A 325 16.28 -18.82 5.17
N ILE A 326 15.15 -18.22 4.87
CA ILE A 326 14.96 -17.33 3.73
C ILE A 326 15.74 -16.04 3.93
N LEU A 327 15.62 -15.41 5.08
CA LEU A 327 16.35 -14.19 5.40
C LEU A 327 17.86 -14.43 5.43
N ASN A 328 18.32 -15.58 5.98
CA ASN A 328 19.73 -15.98 5.94
C ASN A 328 20.27 -16.10 4.51
N LYS A 329 19.49 -16.69 3.59
CA LYS A 329 19.84 -16.76 2.18
C LYS A 329 19.99 -15.36 1.58
N ARG A 330 19.07 -14.44 1.86
CA ARG A 330 19.13 -13.04 1.39
C ARG A 330 20.35 -12.31 1.93
N ILE A 331 20.63 -12.45 3.22
CA ILE A 331 21.82 -11.85 3.84
C ILE A 331 23.09 -12.34 3.15
N LYS A 332 23.20 -13.64 2.87
CA LYS A 332 24.34 -14.23 2.15
C LYS A 332 24.46 -13.64 0.73
N GLU A 333 23.36 -13.54 0.00
CA GLU A 333 23.33 -12.94 -1.35
C GLU A 333 23.77 -11.47 -1.31
N CYS A 334 23.27 -10.68 -0.34
CA CYS A 334 23.67 -9.29 -0.14
C CYS A 334 25.16 -9.17 0.16
N LYS A 335 25.69 -9.97 1.10
CA LYS A 335 27.12 -9.99 1.43
C LYS A 335 27.99 -10.30 0.23
N ASN A 336 27.61 -11.30 -0.57
CA ASN A 336 28.36 -11.67 -1.77
C ASN A 336 28.36 -10.53 -2.80
N LYS A 337 27.24 -9.86 -3.02
CA LYS A 337 27.16 -8.71 -3.94
C LYS A 337 28.05 -7.56 -3.50
N VAL A 338 28.00 -7.22 -2.20
CA VAL A 338 28.83 -6.12 -1.65
C VAL A 338 30.32 -6.48 -1.74
N ASN A 339 30.72 -7.69 -1.35
CA ASN A 339 32.10 -8.14 -1.41
C ASN A 339 32.68 -8.16 -2.83
N ASN A 340 31.85 -8.39 -3.84
CA ASN A 340 32.26 -8.40 -5.24
C ASN A 340 32.11 -7.04 -5.94
N GLY A 341 31.83 -5.96 -5.20
CA GLY A 341 31.59 -4.63 -5.74
C GLY A 341 30.33 -4.55 -6.63
N ILE A 342 29.47 -5.57 -6.57
CA ILE A 342 28.21 -5.62 -7.30
C ILE A 342 27.15 -5.02 -6.38
N TYR A 343 26.89 -3.74 -6.56
CA TYR A 343 25.87 -3.05 -5.78
C TYR A 343 24.48 -3.61 -6.11
N MET A 344 23.64 -3.68 -5.09
CA MET A 344 22.28 -4.15 -5.28
C MET A 344 21.54 -3.19 -6.21
N GLN A 345 21.37 -3.61 -7.47
CA GLN A 345 20.49 -2.95 -8.42
C GLN A 345 19.06 -3.41 -8.13
N TYR A 346 18.12 -2.45 -8.11
CA TYR A 346 16.69 -2.74 -8.10
C TYR A 346 16.27 -3.34 -9.43
#